data_24f2d0c5f48b7a1c36577eef40aa07a1
#
_entry.id   24f2d0c5f48b7a1c36577eef40aa07a1
#
_cell.length_a   1.000
_cell.length_b   1.000
_cell.length_c   1.000
_cell.angle_alpha   90.00
_cell.angle_beta   90.00
_cell.angle_gamma   90.00
#
_symmetry.space_group_name_H-M   'P 1'
#
loop_
_entity.id
_entity.type
_entity.pdbx_description
1 polymer ?
#
loop_
_entity_poly.entity_id
_entity_poly.type
_entity_poly.pdbx_seq_one_letter_code
_entity_poly.pdbx_strand_id
1 'polypeptide(L)'
;MKTRDQKYATDVYERVKKIEATPGDKAAKSYGSFAHKLPILIRTAGLAQALAFVEARGVKIKGSNDSKEKKTGDLFLRDLADTLGEKDAAALLRRVRTVELSEYIRLTQQVMDALLWYKRFAQSVLGVEPSDDGPESTDEGK
;
A
#
# COMPACT_ATOMS: atom_id res chain seq x y z
N MET A 1 16.97 5.75 21.15
CA MET A 1 16.95 4.89 19.97
C MET A 1 15.56 4.30 19.77
N LYS A 2 15.10 4.25 18.55
CA LYS A 2 13.76 3.74 18.26
C LYS A 2 13.83 2.39 17.57
N THR A 3 12.85 1.53 17.87
CA THR A 3 12.76 0.25 17.19
C THR A 3 12.31 0.43 15.75
N ARG A 4 12.53 -0.62 14.95
CA ARG A 4 12.05 -0.61 13.57
C ARG A 4 10.53 -0.41 13.54
N ASP A 5 9.85 -1.05 14.48
CA ASP A 5 8.40 -0.96 14.55
C ASP A 5 7.94 0.47 14.82
N GLN A 6 8.62 1.17 15.71
CA GLN A 6 8.31 2.57 15.98
C GLN A 6 8.54 3.45 14.76
N LYS A 7 9.62 3.17 14.02
CA LYS A 7 9.90 3.93 12.81
C LYS A 7 8.83 3.70 11.75
N TYR A 8 8.40 2.45 11.61
CA TYR A 8 7.32 2.15 10.68
C TYR A 8 6.04 2.89 11.09
N ALA A 9 5.70 2.82 12.37
CA ALA A 9 4.48 3.47 12.85
C ALA A 9 4.48 4.96 12.54
N THR A 10 5.57 5.64 12.82
CA THR A 10 5.66 7.08 12.58
C THR A 10 5.57 7.41 11.11
N ASP A 11 6.33 6.68 10.30
CA ASP A 11 6.35 6.94 8.86
C ASP A 11 4.98 6.69 8.22
N VAL A 12 4.39 5.55 8.56
CA VAL A 12 3.10 5.19 7.98
C VAL A 12 2.01 6.16 8.41
N TYR A 13 2.04 6.58 9.68
CA TYR A 13 1.05 7.53 10.15
C TYR A 13 1.04 8.79 9.31
N GLU A 14 2.21 9.33 9.03
CA GLU A 14 2.30 10.57 8.26
C GLU A 14 1.82 10.38 6.83
N ARG A 15 2.12 9.23 6.24
CA ARG A 15 1.66 8.96 4.88
C ARG A 15 0.15 8.82 4.82
N VAL A 16 -0.44 8.13 5.79
CA VAL A 16 -1.89 7.94 5.84
C VAL A 16 -2.58 9.27 6.11
N LYS A 17 -1.99 10.14 6.93
CA LYS A 17 -2.54 11.46 7.16
C LYS A 17 -2.59 12.29 5.88
N LYS A 18 -1.61 12.13 5.00
CA LYS A 18 -1.65 12.81 3.71
C LYS A 18 -2.80 12.32 2.85
N ILE A 19 -3.09 11.03 2.93
CA ILE A 19 -4.24 10.50 2.20
C ILE A 19 -5.53 11.06 2.75
N GLU A 20 -5.64 11.18 4.07
CA GLU A 20 -6.82 11.76 4.69
C GLU A 20 -7.05 13.19 4.20
N ALA A 21 -5.97 13.93 3.99
CA ALA A 21 -6.06 15.31 3.53
C ALA A 21 -6.34 15.43 2.03
N THR A 22 -6.26 14.34 1.28
CA THR A 22 -6.52 14.36 -0.15
C THR A 22 -8.02 14.54 -0.39
N PRO A 23 -8.42 15.43 -1.30
CA PRO A 23 -9.84 15.65 -1.55
C PRO A 23 -10.54 14.39 -2.06
N GLY A 24 -11.73 14.14 -1.55
CA GLY A 24 -12.59 13.07 -2.04
C GLY A 24 -12.46 11.80 -1.21
N ASP A 25 -13.61 11.20 -0.90
CA ASP A 25 -13.65 9.99 -0.10
C ASP A 25 -13.16 8.76 -0.84
N LYS A 26 -13.27 8.76 -2.16
CA LYS A 26 -12.94 7.57 -2.93
C LYS A 26 -11.47 7.20 -2.83
N ALA A 27 -10.59 8.21 -2.83
CA ALA A 27 -9.17 7.94 -2.73
C ALA A 27 -8.83 7.30 -1.39
N ALA A 28 -9.40 7.84 -0.30
CA ALA A 28 -9.14 7.29 1.02
C ALA A 28 -9.66 5.86 1.14
N LYS A 29 -10.86 5.60 0.64
CA LYS A 29 -11.44 4.26 0.70
C LYS A 29 -10.62 3.26 -0.11
N SER A 30 -10.21 3.65 -1.30
CA SER A 30 -9.41 2.78 -2.15
C SER A 30 -8.05 2.47 -1.52
N TYR A 31 -7.38 3.50 -1.03
CA TYR A 31 -6.09 3.34 -0.38
C TYR A 31 -6.21 2.42 0.85
N GLY A 32 -7.19 2.67 1.68
CA GLY A 32 -7.40 1.86 2.88
C GLY A 32 -7.79 0.42 2.54
N SER A 33 -8.53 0.24 1.48
CA SER A 33 -8.89 -1.10 1.03
C SER A 33 -7.65 -1.92 0.69
N PHE A 34 -6.67 -1.32 0.02
CA PHE A 34 -5.43 -2.03 -0.27
C PHE A 34 -4.70 -2.42 1.00
N ALA A 35 -4.72 -1.54 2.01
CA ALA A 35 -4.08 -1.86 3.28
C ALA A 35 -4.68 -3.11 3.92
N HIS A 36 -5.98 -3.28 3.80
CA HIS A 36 -6.65 -4.46 4.37
C HIS A 36 -6.49 -5.70 3.50
N LYS A 37 -6.48 -5.55 2.19
CA LYS A 37 -6.43 -6.69 1.26
C LYS A 37 -5.04 -7.28 1.11
N LEU A 38 -4.01 -6.44 1.14
CA LEU A 38 -2.67 -6.91 0.84
C LEU A 38 -2.16 -8.02 1.76
N PRO A 39 -2.34 -7.95 3.09
CA PRO A 39 -1.86 -9.05 3.93
C PRO A 39 -2.48 -10.38 3.55
N ILE A 40 -3.75 -10.39 3.22
CA ILE A 40 -4.43 -11.62 2.82
C ILE A 40 -3.88 -12.12 1.49
N LEU A 41 -3.70 -11.21 0.53
CA LEU A 41 -3.17 -11.57 -0.77
C LEU A 41 -1.75 -12.12 -0.67
N ILE A 42 -0.93 -11.54 0.21
CA ILE A 42 0.43 -12.04 0.39
C ILE A 42 0.40 -13.46 0.93
N ARG A 43 -0.47 -13.74 1.89
CA ARG A 43 -0.55 -15.07 2.46
C ARG A 43 -1.07 -16.11 1.47
N THR A 44 -1.95 -15.70 0.56
CA THR A 44 -2.56 -16.67 -0.36
C THR A 44 -1.83 -16.79 -1.69
N ALA A 45 -1.24 -15.70 -2.17
CA ALA A 45 -0.64 -15.70 -3.50
C ALA A 45 0.86 -15.37 -3.49
N GLY A 46 1.41 -14.98 -2.35
CA GLY A 46 2.80 -14.61 -2.26
C GLY A 46 3.03 -13.14 -2.50
N LEU A 47 4.20 -12.67 -2.04
CA LEU A 47 4.50 -11.24 -2.06
C LEU A 47 4.52 -10.67 -3.48
N ALA A 48 5.20 -11.34 -4.40
CA ALA A 48 5.38 -10.81 -5.74
C ALA A 48 4.03 -10.62 -6.44
N GLN A 49 3.16 -11.62 -6.36
CA GLN A 49 1.86 -11.52 -7.00
C GLN A 49 0.97 -10.49 -6.32
N ALA A 50 1.03 -10.43 -4.99
CA ALA A 50 0.20 -9.49 -4.26
C ALA A 50 0.54 -8.05 -4.66
N LEU A 51 1.82 -7.72 -4.72
CA LEU A 51 2.21 -6.37 -5.10
C LEU A 51 1.88 -6.06 -6.56
N ALA A 52 2.06 -7.05 -7.44
CA ALA A 52 1.71 -6.86 -8.83
C ALA A 52 0.21 -6.61 -9.00
N PHE A 53 -0.60 -7.24 -8.15
CA PHE A 53 -2.05 -7.03 -8.20
C PHE A 53 -2.42 -5.58 -7.93
N VAL A 54 -1.70 -4.93 -7.02
CA VAL A 54 -2.03 -3.56 -6.63
C VAL A 54 -1.62 -2.54 -7.69
N GLU A 55 -0.62 -2.90 -8.48
CA GLU A 55 -0.09 -1.98 -9.49
C GLU A 55 -1.16 -1.58 -10.49
N ALA A 56 -1.28 -0.29 -10.74
CA ALA A 56 -2.22 0.29 -11.72
C ALA A 56 -3.70 0.06 -11.35
N ARG A 57 -3.98 -0.27 -10.10
CA ARG A 57 -5.35 -0.46 -9.65
C ARG A 57 -5.80 0.70 -8.78
N GLY A 58 -7.10 0.73 -8.53
CA GLY A 58 -7.68 1.74 -7.67
C GLY A 58 -8.26 2.88 -8.49
N VAL A 59 -8.50 3.99 -7.81
CA VAL A 59 -9.11 5.16 -8.43
C VAL A 59 -8.05 6.21 -8.74
N LYS A 60 -8.35 7.06 -9.69
CA LYS A 60 -7.46 8.13 -10.05
C LYS A 60 -7.38 9.15 -8.94
N ILE A 61 -6.20 9.72 -8.76
CA ILE A 61 -5.96 10.71 -7.72
C ILE A 61 -6.15 12.08 -8.32
N LYS A 62 -7.10 12.82 -7.76
CA LYS A 62 -7.38 14.16 -8.25
C LYS A 62 -6.28 15.12 -7.82
N GLY A 63 -6.01 16.09 -8.67
CA GLY A 63 -5.03 17.11 -8.37
C GLY A 63 -3.61 16.74 -8.73
N SER A 64 -3.42 15.60 -9.34
CA SER A 64 -2.10 15.22 -9.82
C SER A 64 -1.74 16.11 -11.00
N ASN A 65 -0.54 16.67 -10.95
CA ASN A 65 -0.05 17.50 -12.04
C ASN A 65 0.72 16.72 -13.09
N ASP A 66 0.88 15.43 -12.85
CA ASP A 66 1.59 14.58 -13.80
C ASP A 66 0.74 14.32 -15.02
N SER A 67 1.39 14.23 -16.16
CA SER A 67 0.69 13.86 -17.38
C SER A 67 0.14 12.44 -17.28
N LYS A 68 0.77 11.62 -16.46
CA LYS A 68 0.26 10.29 -16.18
C LYS A 68 -0.60 10.35 -14.93
N GLU A 69 -1.84 9.96 -15.09
CA GLU A 69 -2.73 9.91 -13.94
C GLU A 69 -2.36 8.71 -13.08
N LYS A 70 -2.08 8.99 -11.83
CA LYS A 70 -1.72 7.93 -10.90
C LYS A 70 -2.95 7.43 -10.18
N LYS A 71 -2.97 6.14 -9.92
CA LYS A 71 -4.06 5.54 -9.18
C LYS A 71 -3.62 5.26 -7.75
N THR A 72 -4.60 5.03 -6.89
CA THR A 72 -4.33 4.83 -5.47
C THR A 72 -3.47 3.61 -5.20
N GLY A 73 -3.56 2.58 -6.04
CA GLY A 73 -2.68 1.42 -5.89
C GLY A 73 -1.23 1.78 -6.11
N ASP A 74 -0.95 2.60 -7.14
CA ASP A 74 0.42 3.04 -7.39
C ASP A 74 0.93 3.91 -6.26
N LEU A 75 0.06 4.77 -5.72
CA LEU A 75 0.45 5.59 -4.58
C LEU A 75 0.75 4.73 -3.36
N PHE A 76 -0.08 3.70 -3.12
CA PHE A 76 0.15 2.80 -2.00
C PHE A 76 1.50 2.09 -2.14
N LEU A 77 1.81 1.61 -3.34
CA LEU A 77 3.10 0.95 -3.57
C LEU A 77 4.27 1.89 -3.38
N ARG A 78 4.13 3.15 -3.81
CA ARG A 78 5.17 4.14 -3.59
C ARG A 78 5.39 4.38 -2.10
N ASP A 79 4.29 4.53 -1.36
CA ASP A 79 4.39 4.77 0.07
C ASP A 79 5.01 3.57 0.78
N LEU A 80 4.59 2.37 0.41
CA LEU A 80 5.14 1.16 1.00
C LEU A 80 6.64 1.04 0.71
N ALA A 81 7.05 1.31 -0.53
CA ALA A 81 8.46 1.27 -0.89
C ALA A 81 9.26 2.25 -0.06
N ASP A 82 8.74 3.47 0.11
CA ASP A 82 9.42 4.46 0.93
C ASP A 82 9.54 4.01 2.38
N THR A 83 8.48 3.43 2.93
CA THR A 83 8.51 2.93 4.30
C THR A 83 9.60 1.87 4.49
N LEU A 84 9.79 1.04 3.47
CA LEU A 84 10.78 -0.03 3.53
C LEU A 84 12.20 0.44 3.18
N GLY A 85 12.35 1.71 2.81
CA GLY A 85 13.65 2.24 2.47
C GLY A 85 14.09 1.99 1.04
N GLU A 86 13.15 1.61 0.16
CA GLU A 86 13.46 1.42 -1.24
C GLU A 86 13.44 2.76 -1.97
N LYS A 87 14.14 2.80 -3.10
CA LYS A 87 14.25 4.02 -3.88
C LYS A 87 12.89 4.48 -4.40
N ASP A 88 12.12 3.54 -4.94
CA ASP A 88 10.79 3.84 -5.47
C ASP A 88 10.02 2.52 -5.60
N ALA A 89 8.78 2.62 -6.06
CA ALA A 89 7.94 1.43 -6.21
C ALA A 89 8.54 0.44 -7.21
N ALA A 90 9.11 0.96 -8.29
CA ALA A 90 9.71 0.09 -9.31
C ALA A 90 10.87 -0.72 -8.72
N ALA A 91 11.67 -0.09 -7.86
CA ALA A 91 12.78 -0.79 -7.22
C ALA A 91 12.28 -1.90 -6.30
N LEU A 92 11.20 -1.61 -5.54
CA LEU A 92 10.60 -2.62 -4.69
C LEU A 92 10.09 -3.80 -5.52
N LEU A 93 9.36 -3.52 -6.58
CA LEU A 93 8.79 -4.56 -7.41
C LEU A 93 9.87 -5.41 -8.06
N ARG A 94 10.96 -4.78 -8.52
CA ARG A 94 12.06 -5.52 -9.11
C ARG A 94 12.75 -6.38 -8.06
N ARG A 95 12.98 -5.84 -6.89
CA ARG A 95 13.64 -6.59 -5.83
C ARG A 95 12.85 -7.83 -5.46
N VAL A 96 11.53 -7.68 -5.36
CA VAL A 96 10.66 -8.80 -5.01
C VAL A 96 10.75 -9.91 -6.04
N ARG A 97 10.96 -9.57 -7.33
CA ARG A 97 11.03 -10.56 -8.39
C ARG A 97 12.40 -11.24 -8.51
N THR A 98 13.46 -10.61 -7.99
CA THR A 98 14.80 -11.05 -8.31
C THR A 98 15.63 -11.55 -7.13
N VAL A 99 15.23 -11.28 -5.89
CA VAL A 99 16.01 -11.74 -4.74
C VAL A 99 15.86 -13.24 -4.56
N GLU A 100 16.85 -13.84 -3.91
CA GLU A 100 16.81 -15.25 -3.62
C GLU A 100 15.93 -15.56 -2.44
N LEU A 101 15.65 -16.82 -2.22
CA LEU A 101 14.62 -17.27 -1.31
C LEU A 101 14.77 -16.69 0.11
N SER A 102 15.97 -16.73 0.68
CA SER A 102 16.15 -16.27 2.05
C SER A 102 15.85 -14.78 2.16
N GLU A 103 16.26 -14.01 1.18
CA GLU A 103 15.96 -12.58 1.17
C GLU A 103 14.50 -12.33 0.89
N TYR A 104 13.89 -13.16 0.04
CA TYR A 104 12.47 -13.04 -0.25
C TYR A 104 11.63 -13.25 1.01
N ILE A 105 11.99 -14.25 1.81
CA ILE A 105 11.28 -14.52 3.06
C ILE A 105 11.42 -13.35 4.01
N ARG A 106 12.63 -12.81 4.14
CA ARG A 106 12.87 -11.66 5.02
C ARG A 106 12.10 -10.43 4.55
N LEU A 107 12.11 -10.19 3.23
CA LEU A 107 11.39 -9.05 2.66
C LEU A 107 9.89 -9.19 2.89
N THR A 108 9.35 -10.40 2.71
CA THR A 108 7.94 -10.65 2.97
C THR A 108 7.59 -10.30 4.41
N GLN A 109 8.44 -10.69 5.36
CA GLN A 109 8.19 -10.38 6.77
C GLN A 109 8.22 -8.87 7.01
N GLN A 110 9.18 -8.17 6.41
CA GLN A 110 9.26 -6.72 6.55
C GLN A 110 8.02 -6.04 5.98
N VAL A 111 7.55 -6.50 4.83
CA VAL A 111 6.35 -5.94 4.22
C VAL A 111 5.15 -6.18 5.12
N MET A 112 5.01 -7.38 5.66
CA MET A 112 3.88 -7.69 6.53
C MET A 112 3.91 -6.83 7.80
N ASP A 113 5.11 -6.61 8.35
CA ASP A 113 5.23 -5.77 9.54
C ASP A 113 4.80 -4.32 9.24
N ALA A 114 5.20 -3.80 8.10
CA ALA A 114 4.81 -2.45 7.71
C ALA A 114 3.30 -2.37 7.43
N LEU A 115 2.77 -3.40 6.76
CA LEU A 115 1.35 -3.41 6.40
C LEU A 115 0.45 -3.45 7.62
N LEU A 116 0.93 -4.01 8.72
CA LEU A 116 0.16 -4.00 9.96
C LEU A 116 -0.17 -2.57 10.37
N TRP A 117 0.77 -1.65 10.23
CA TRP A 117 0.54 -0.25 10.55
C TRP A 117 -0.37 0.44 9.53
N TYR A 118 -0.18 0.12 8.23
CA TYR A 118 -1.08 0.67 7.22
C TYR A 118 -2.52 0.25 7.50
N LYS A 119 -2.71 -1.01 7.82
CA LYS A 119 -4.04 -1.53 8.13
C LYS A 119 -4.63 -0.83 9.35
N ARG A 120 -3.83 -0.68 10.40
CA ARG A 120 -4.30 -0.07 11.63
C ARG A 120 -4.70 1.38 11.42
N PHE A 121 -3.88 2.13 10.68
CA PHE A 121 -4.21 3.53 10.43
C PHE A 121 -5.27 3.71 9.35
N ALA A 122 -5.44 2.74 8.47
CA ALA A 122 -6.59 2.78 7.57
C ALA A 122 -7.89 2.79 8.39
N GLN A 123 -7.93 2.03 9.47
CA GLN A 123 -9.11 2.03 10.33
C GLN A 123 -9.21 3.30 11.17
N SER A 124 -8.13 3.68 11.85
CA SER A 124 -8.22 4.75 12.85
C SER A 124 -8.17 6.16 12.23
N VAL A 125 -7.48 6.32 11.10
CA VAL A 125 -7.33 7.64 10.48
C VAL A 125 -8.30 7.81 9.32
N LEU A 126 -8.38 6.80 8.44
CA LEU A 126 -9.22 6.92 7.24
C LEU A 126 -10.63 6.40 7.46
N GLY A 127 -10.87 5.66 8.53
CA GLY A 127 -12.19 5.11 8.80
C GLY A 127 -12.58 3.99 7.85
N VAL A 128 -11.62 3.30 7.25
CA VAL A 128 -11.88 2.21 6.32
C VAL A 128 -11.78 0.89 7.06
N GLU A 129 -12.86 0.12 7.07
CA GLU A 129 -12.91 -1.15 7.75
C GLU A 129 -12.53 -2.29 6.81
N PRO A 130 -12.10 -3.43 7.36
CA PRO A 130 -11.73 -4.56 6.50
C PRO A 130 -12.85 -5.06 5.62
N SER A 131 -14.10 -4.88 6.05
CA SER A 131 -15.26 -5.33 5.28
C SER A 131 -15.64 -4.37 4.16
N ASP A 132 -15.06 -3.16 4.14
CA ASP A 132 -15.40 -2.19 3.11
C ASP A 132 -14.78 -2.58 1.77
N ASP A 133 -15.57 -2.47 0.72
CA ASP A 133 -15.06 -2.65 -0.63
C ASP A 133 -14.57 -1.31 -1.14
N GLY A 134 -13.35 -1.33 -1.66
CA GLY A 134 -12.82 -0.13 -2.25
C GLY A 134 -13.43 0.11 -3.63
N PRO A 135 -13.42 1.36 -4.08
CA PRO A 135 -13.98 1.68 -5.39
C PRO A 135 -13.38 0.89 -6.54
N GLU A 136 -12.15 0.42 -6.40
CA GLU A 136 -11.52 -0.30 -7.50
C GLU A 136 -12.23 -1.61 -7.81
N SER A 137 -12.91 -2.20 -6.84
CA SER A 137 -13.58 -3.46 -7.08
C SER A 137 -14.81 -3.28 -7.95
N THR A 138 -15.41 -2.10 -7.95
CA THR A 138 -16.56 -1.85 -8.79
C THR A 138 -16.16 -1.50 -10.21
N ASP A 139 -14.98 -0.94 -10.37
CA ASP A 139 -14.52 -0.54 -11.69
C ASP A 139 -14.36 -1.70 -12.62
N GLU A 140 -13.95 -2.83 -12.06
CA GLU A 140 -13.62 -3.96 -12.89
C GLU A 140 -14.82 -4.71 -13.36
N GLY A 141 -15.90 -4.57 -12.67
CA GLY A 141 -17.12 -5.22 -13.07
C GLY A 141 -17.86 -4.53 -14.16
N LYS A 142 -17.37 -3.41 -14.58
CA LYS A 142 -18.06 -2.61 -15.57
C LYS A 142 -17.26 -2.53 -16.83
#